data_abdceb86cdc2856facd990c7cc9cdc39
#
_entry.id   abdceb86cdc2856facd990c7cc9cdc39
#
_cell.length_a   1.000
_cell.length_b   1.000
_cell.length_c   1.000
_cell.angle_alpha   90.00
_cell.angle_beta   90.00
_cell.angle_gamma   90.00
#
_symmetry.space_group_name_H-M   'P 1'
#
loop_
_entity.id
_entity.type
_entity.pdbx_description
1 polymer ?
#
loop_
_entity_poly.entity_id
_entity_poly.type
_entity_poly.pdbx_seq_one_letter_code
_entity_poly.pdbx_strand_id
1 'polypeptide(L)'
;FKNHGQSNKLINEQEVRDTQSHLDNAAHACRGGVRRVHLVSRNIDGSLLLELYTRDGIGTLVTADNYEGLRTATIDDIGGILELIMPLEQLGALVKRSREQLELDIHNFTVIERDGMIIACAALFCFEAEKACELACLAVHPDYQQHGRGNELMQHIEWQARKQHMEEMYTLTTQTMHWFIERGFSESSPEDLPMKKKELYNYQRKSKVLRKRLG
;
A
#
# COMPACT_ATOMS: atom_id res chain seq x y z
N PHE A 1 -9.81 8.46 51.21
CA PHE A 1 -9.94 7.62 49.96
C PHE A 1 -10.81 8.26 48.87
N LYS A 2 -10.92 9.60 48.74
CA LYS A 2 -11.72 10.26 47.68
C LYS A 2 -10.91 11.20 46.76
N ASN A 3 -9.60 11.39 46.96
CA ASN A 3 -8.82 12.36 46.18
C ASN A 3 -7.94 11.80 45.04
N HIS A 4 -7.73 10.48 44.95
CA HIS A 4 -6.88 9.90 43.90
C HIS A 4 -7.56 9.85 42.53
N GLY A 5 -8.89 9.68 42.47
CA GLY A 5 -9.61 9.61 41.18
C GLY A 5 -9.79 10.96 40.47
N GLN A 6 -9.88 12.04 41.23
CA GLN A 6 -10.00 13.40 40.66
C GLN A 6 -8.65 13.91 40.16
N SER A 7 -7.53 13.63 40.85
CA SER A 7 -6.19 14.01 40.41
C SER A 7 -5.81 13.36 39.08
N ASN A 8 -6.06 12.05 38.91
CA ASN A 8 -5.76 11.36 37.66
C ASN A 8 -6.63 11.85 36.49
N LYS A 9 -7.90 12.24 36.75
CA LYS A 9 -8.77 12.76 35.71
C LYS A 9 -8.36 14.18 35.28
N LEU A 10 -7.93 15.02 36.20
CA LEU A 10 -7.42 16.37 35.91
C LEU A 10 -6.07 16.34 35.17
N ILE A 11 -5.16 15.44 35.55
CA ILE A 11 -3.89 15.24 34.86
C ILE A 11 -4.15 14.80 33.42
N ASN A 12 -5.06 13.87 33.20
CA ASN A 12 -5.40 13.38 31.86
C ASN A 12 -6.06 14.48 30.98
N GLU A 13 -6.92 15.31 31.52
CA GLU A 13 -7.51 16.45 30.80
C GLU A 13 -6.49 17.54 30.45
N GLN A 14 -5.49 17.78 31.29
CA GLN A 14 -4.42 18.73 31.02
C GLN A 14 -3.50 18.21 29.93
N GLU A 15 -3.09 16.95 30.01
CA GLU A 15 -2.25 16.30 28.98
C GLU A 15 -2.95 16.28 27.59
N VAL A 16 -4.26 16.03 27.56
CA VAL A 16 -5.04 16.09 26.32
C VAL A 16 -5.04 17.50 25.74
N ARG A 17 -5.28 18.53 26.56
CA ARG A 17 -5.26 19.94 26.11
C ARG A 17 -3.88 20.35 25.62
N ASP A 18 -2.82 19.97 26.33
CA ASP A 18 -1.44 20.27 25.93
C ASP A 18 -1.10 19.61 24.61
N THR A 19 -1.47 18.32 24.42
CA THR A 19 -1.30 17.59 23.16
C THR A 19 -2.06 18.27 22.01
N GLN A 20 -3.30 18.68 22.23
CA GLN A 20 -4.09 19.38 21.22
C GLN A 20 -3.45 20.72 20.84
N SER A 21 -2.98 21.49 21.82
CA SER A 21 -2.26 22.75 21.57
C SER A 21 -0.98 22.54 20.75
N HIS A 22 -0.22 21.48 21.04
CA HIS A 22 0.98 21.14 20.26
C HIS A 22 0.63 20.75 18.81
N LEU A 23 -0.42 19.97 18.58
CA LEU A 23 -0.88 19.62 17.25
C LEU A 23 -1.37 20.85 16.46
N ASP A 24 -2.13 21.74 17.10
CA ASP A 24 -2.61 22.97 16.47
C ASP A 24 -1.44 23.91 16.08
N ASN A 25 -0.46 24.06 16.96
CA ASN A 25 0.74 24.85 16.69
C ASN A 25 1.58 24.23 15.56
N ALA A 26 1.73 22.91 15.54
CA ALA A 26 2.44 22.19 14.48
C ALA A 26 1.73 22.36 13.13
N ALA A 27 0.41 22.21 13.10
CA ALA A 27 -0.40 22.42 11.90
C ALA A 27 -0.32 23.88 11.41
N HIS A 28 -0.33 24.86 12.33
CA HIS A 28 -0.16 26.28 11.99
C HIS A 28 1.23 26.53 11.37
N ALA A 29 2.28 25.98 11.96
CA ALA A 29 3.64 26.11 11.42
C ALA A 29 3.75 25.52 10.01
N CYS A 30 3.17 24.34 9.77
CA CYS A 30 3.15 23.72 8.43
C CYS A 30 2.39 24.59 7.42
N ARG A 31 1.23 25.17 7.78
CA ARG A 31 0.54 26.12 6.90
C ARG A 31 1.35 27.39 6.64
N GLY A 32 2.22 27.78 7.56
CA GLY A 32 3.15 28.90 7.44
C GLY A 32 4.42 28.59 6.63
N GLY A 33 4.54 27.39 6.05
CA GLY A 33 5.65 27.00 5.16
C GLY A 33 6.72 26.11 5.82
N VAL A 34 6.55 25.69 7.07
CA VAL A 34 7.39 24.66 7.67
C VAL A 34 7.02 23.31 7.05
N ARG A 35 7.98 22.63 6.43
CA ARG A 35 7.71 21.37 5.71
C ARG A 35 7.27 20.23 6.61
N ARG A 36 7.92 20.10 7.78
CA ARG A 36 7.68 19.00 8.73
C ARG A 36 7.87 19.48 10.16
N VAL A 37 6.98 19.06 11.05
CA VAL A 37 7.06 19.26 12.50
C VAL A 37 6.97 17.90 13.18
N HIS A 38 7.93 17.56 14.00
CA HIS A 38 7.97 16.31 14.77
C HIS A 38 7.61 16.61 16.23
N LEU A 39 6.58 15.96 16.73
CA LEU A 39 6.18 16.00 18.14
C LEU A 39 6.73 14.75 18.82
N VAL A 40 7.73 14.93 19.67
CA VAL A 40 8.48 13.85 20.32
C VAL A 40 8.28 13.88 21.83
N SER A 41 8.07 12.72 22.45
CA SER A 41 7.89 12.63 23.91
C SER A 41 9.21 12.93 24.64
N ARG A 42 9.17 13.89 25.56
CA ARG A 42 10.31 14.17 26.47
C ARG A 42 10.55 13.08 27.53
N ASN A 43 9.59 12.19 27.72
CA ASN A 43 9.62 11.16 28.76
C ASN A 43 10.29 9.85 28.28
N ILE A 44 10.66 9.78 27.00
CA ILE A 44 11.36 8.63 26.41
C ILE A 44 12.82 9.01 26.23
N ASP A 45 13.71 8.28 26.90
CA ASP A 45 15.16 8.50 26.75
C ASP A 45 15.60 8.20 25.32
N GLY A 46 16.45 9.07 24.76
CA GLY A 46 16.89 8.95 23.37
C GLY A 46 15.82 9.22 22.31
N SER A 47 14.63 9.73 22.70
CA SER A 47 13.50 9.92 21.76
C SER A 47 13.86 10.75 20.54
N LEU A 48 14.65 11.81 20.68
CA LEU A 48 15.08 12.63 19.55
C LEU A 48 15.99 11.87 18.59
N LEU A 49 16.89 11.04 19.13
CA LEU A 49 17.76 10.19 18.30
C LEU A 49 16.93 9.13 17.55
N LEU A 50 16.01 8.49 18.23
CA LEU A 50 15.10 7.51 17.61
C LEU A 50 14.26 8.16 16.51
N GLU A 51 13.75 9.39 16.74
CA GLU A 51 12.99 10.12 15.72
C GLU A 51 13.83 10.47 14.49
N LEU A 52 15.08 10.88 14.67
CA LEU A 52 15.92 11.35 13.57
C LEU A 52 16.69 10.24 12.84
N TYR A 53 17.00 9.13 13.53
CA TYR A 53 17.85 8.07 12.99
C TYR A 53 17.14 6.75 12.72
N THR A 54 15.86 6.64 13.07
CA THR A 54 15.03 5.52 12.62
C THR A 54 14.09 5.98 11.52
N ARG A 55 13.73 5.07 10.63
CA ARG A 55 12.93 5.39 9.46
C ARG A 55 11.54 5.93 9.80
N ASP A 56 10.85 5.26 10.72
CA ASP A 56 9.48 5.62 11.07
C ASP A 56 9.39 6.57 12.26
N GLY A 57 10.53 6.86 12.91
CA GLY A 57 10.56 7.65 14.13
C GLY A 57 9.81 6.98 15.28
N ILE A 58 9.62 7.72 16.37
CA ILE A 58 8.80 7.31 17.52
C ILE A 58 7.78 8.38 17.92
N GLY A 59 7.82 9.52 17.23
CA GLY A 59 6.98 10.68 17.48
C GLY A 59 5.74 10.75 16.59
N THR A 60 5.14 11.92 16.56
CA THR A 60 4.06 12.26 15.64
C THR A 60 4.57 13.26 14.61
N LEU A 61 4.53 12.88 13.34
CA LEU A 61 4.86 13.77 12.24
C LEU A 61 3.64 14.57 11.82
N VAL A 62 3.77 15.90 11.76
CA VAL A 62 2.80 16.81 11.13
C VAL A 62 3.45 17.41 9.90
N THR A 63 2.80 17.30 8.75
CA THR A 63 3.32 17.80 7.47
C THR A 63 2.19 18.40 6.63
N ALA A 64 2.51 19.37 5.79
CA ALA A 64 1.61 19.91 4.77
C ALA A 64 1.69 19.09 3.46
N ASP A 65 2.76 18.35 3.25
CA ASP A 65 2.98 17.50 2.09
C ASP A 65 2.36 16.11 2.31
N ASN A 66 1.98 15.45 1.22
CA ASN A 66 1.58 14.05 1.28
C ASN A 66 2.81 13.20 1.66
N TYR A 67 2.84 12.78 2.93
CA TYR A 67 3.90 11.92 3.45
C TYR A 67 3.79 10.49 2.91
N GLU A 68 2.58 10.03 2.68
CA GLU A 68 2.26 8.77 2.03
C GLU A 68 1.17 9.03 0.98
N GLY A 69 1.35 8.56 -0.24
CA GLY A 69 0.43 8.81 -1.32
C GLY A 69 0.32 7.64 -2.29
N LEU A 70 -0.93 7.35 -2.70
CA LEU A 70 -1.24 6.38 -3.74
C LEU A 70 -1.31 7.13 -5.08
N ARG A 71 -0.55 6.68 -6.07
CA ARG A 71 -0.48 7.28 -7.41
C ARG A 71 -0.10 6.28 -8.49
N THR A 72 -0.32 6.63 -9.75
CA THR A 72 0.25 5.88 -10.87
C THR A 72 1.78 5.96 -10.82
N ALA A 73 2.44 4.84 -11.15
CA ALA A 73 3.88 4.75 -11.21
C ALA A 73 4.45 5.49 -12.43
N THR A 74 5.68 5.94 -12.28
CA THR A 74 6.49 6.56 -13.33
C THR A 74 7.77 5.77 -13.55
N ILE A 75 8.54 6.12 -14.59
CA ILE A 75 9.83 5.47 -14.89
C ILE A 75 10.81 5.59 -13.71
N ASP A 76 10.72 6.67 -12.95
CA ASP A 76 11.59 6.88 -11.78
C ASP A 76 11.33 5.89 -10.65
N ASP A 77 10.15 5.27 -10.62
CA ASP A 77 9.74 4.30 -9.58
C ASP A 77 10.25 2.88 -9.85
N ILE A 78 10.77 2.60 -11.03
CA ILE A 78 11.18 1.23 -11.43
C ILE A 78 12.18 0.63 -10.45
N GLY A 79 13.15 1.41 -9.98
CA GLY A 79 14.12 0.96 -8.99
C GLY A 79 13.46 0.50 -7.70
N GLY A 80 12.57 1.33 -7.14
CA GLY A 80 11.83 1.02 -5.92
C GLY A 80 10.85 -0.15 -6.08
N ILE A 81 10.19 -0.26 -7.24
CA ILE A 81 9.32 -1.41 -7.55
C ILE A 81 10.15 -2.71 -7.60
N LEU A 82 11.30 -2.71 -8.28
CA LEU A 82 12.18 -3.87 -8.34
C LEU A 82 12.66 -4.30 -6.95
N GLU A 83 13.11 -3.37 -6.12
CA GLU A 83 13.51 -3.66 -4.74
C GLU A 83 12.38 -4.29 -3.94
N LEU A 84 11.16 -3.80 -4.10
CA LEU A 84 9.98 -4.31 -3.41
C LEU A 84 9.59 -5.72 -3.85
N ILE A 85 9.62 -6.01 -5.16
CA ILE A 85 9.11 -7.29 -5.70
C ILE A 85 10.17 -8.40 -5.72
N MET A 86 11.46 -8.07 -5.79
CA MET A 86 12.54 -9.04 -5.91
C MET A 86 12.51 -10.16 -4.85
N PRO A 87 12.30 -9.89 -3.55
CA PRO A 87 12.18 -10.95 -2.55
C PRO A 87 10.99 -11.88 -2.81
N LEU A 88 9.87 -11.35 -3.29
CA LEU A 88 8.67 -12.11 -3.61
C LEU A 88 8.84 -12.96 -4.88
N GLU A 89 9.61 -12.48 -5.84
CA GLU A 89 10.00 -13.24 -7.04
C GLU A 89 10.93 -14.43 -6.68
N GLN A 90 11.88 -14.20 -5.78
CA GLN A 90 12.79 -15.25 -5.29
C GLN A 90 12.05 -16.35 -4.54
N LEU A 91 11.01 -16.00 -3.79
CA LEU A 91 10.10 -16.92 -3.10
C LEU A 91 9.08 -17.60 -4.04
N GLY A 92 9.05 -17.24 -5.33
CA GLY A 92 8.07 -17.74 -6.29
C GLY A 92 6.63 -17.22 -6.07
N ALA A 93 6.44 -16.24 -5.20
CA ALA A 93 5.14 -15.60 -4.98
C ALA A 93 4.74 -14.72 -6.16
N LEU A 94 5.68 -13.99 -6.76
CA LEU A 94 5.48 -13.20 -7.97
C LEU A 94 6.21 -13.81 -9.18
N VAL A 95 5.74 -13.47 -10.36
CA VAL A 95 6.43 -13.79 -11.63
C VAL A 95 7.61 -12.83 -11.78
N LYS A 96 8.78 -13.37 -12.12
CA LYS A 96 9.96 -12.56 -12.38
C LYS A 96 9.73 -11.61 -13.56
N ARG A 97 10.10 -10.35 -13.37
CA ARG A 97 10.03 -9.29 -14.38
C ARG A 97 11.39 -8.67 -14.59
N SER A 98 11.76 -8.46 -15.87
CA SER A 98 12.95 -7.68 -16.17
C SER A 98 12.65 -6.18 -16.03
N ARG A 99 13.73 -5.39 -15.94
CA ARG A 99 13.62 -3.94 -15.92
C ARG A 99 12.93 -3.42 -17.19
N GLU A 100 13.32 -3.94 -18.34
CA GLU A 100 12.78 -3.56 -19.65
C GLU A 100 11.26 -3.85 -19.72
N GLN A 101 10.83 -4.99 -19.16
CA GLN A 101 9.39 -5.31 -19.11
C GLN A 101 8.64 -4.32 -18.19
N LEU A 102 9.22 -3.94 -17.05
CA LEU A 102 8.62 -2.92 -16.18
C LEU A 102 8.57 -1.55 -16.85
N GLU A 103 9.59 -1.17 -17.61
CA GLU A 103 9.59 0.10 -18.37
C GLU A 103 8.47 0.16 -19.39
N LEU A 104 8.18 -0.95 -20.08
CA LEU A 104 7.06 -1.04 -21.02
C LEU A 104 5.69 -0.98 -20.34
N ASP A 105 5.58 -1.61 -19.17
CA ASP A 105 4.32 -1.81 -18.46
C ASP A 105 4.07 -0.79 -17.35
N ILE A 106 4.96 0.18 -17.14
CA ILE A 106 4.96 1.06 -15.95
C ILE A 106 3.66 1.83 -15.76
N HIS A 107 3.01 2.21 -16.85
CA HIS A 107 1.73 2.92 -16.84
C HIS A 107 0.56 2.10 -16.28
N ASN A 108 0.71 0.76 -16.22
CA ASN A 108 -0.26 -0.14 -15.60
C ASN A 108 -0.06 -0.26 -14.08
N PHE A 109 1.05 0.25 -13.55
CA PHE A 109 1.37 0.14 -12.14
C PHE A 109 0.82 1.31 -11.34
N THR A 110 0.29 0.98 -10.18
CA THR A 110 -0.05 1.91 -9.10
C THR A 110 0.86 1.62 -7.93
N VAL A 111 1.39 2.67 -7.31
CA VAL A 111 2.30 2.57 -6.16
C VAL A 111 1.74 3.34 -4.96
N ILE A 112 2.11 2.89 -3.78
CA ILE A 112 2.07 3.72 -2.57
C ILE A 112 3.50 4.11 -2.28
N GLU A 113 3.74 5.42 -2.33
CA GLU A 113 5.01 6.03 -1.97
C GLU A 113 4.92 6.60 -0.56
N ARG A 114 5.95 6.39 0.22
CA ARG A 114 6.12 7.02 1.53
C ARG A 114 7.53 7.55 1.66
N ASP A 115 7.63 8.88 1.78
CA ASP A 115 8.91 9.61 1.92
C ASP A 115 9.99 9.16 0.91
N GLY A 116 9.61 9.11 -0.37
CA GLY A 116 10.50 8.74 -1.48
C GLY A 116 10.75 7.24 -1.65
N MET A 117 10.13 6.37 -0.83
CA MET A 117 10.23 4.93 -0.99
C MET A 117 8.92 4.32 -1.46
N ILE A 118 9.01 3.40 -2.41
CA ILE A 118 7.88 2.59 -2.83
C ILE A 118 7.65 1.50 -1.78
N ILE A 119 6.57 1.61 -1.03
CA ILE A 119 6.21 0.67 0.04
C ILE A 119 5.15 -0.34 -0.38
N ALA A 120 4.44 -0.07 -1.47
CA ALA A 120 3.50 -1.01 -2.03
C ALA A 120 3.31 -0.76 -3.53
N CYS A 121 2.98 -1.79 -4.30
CA CYS A 121 2.62 -1.68 -5.70
C CYS A 121 1.57 -2.71 -6.11
N ALA A 122 0.85 -2.41 -7.19
CA ALA A 122 -0.02 -3.33 -7.90
C ALA A 122 -0.09 -2.93 -9.38
N ALA A 123 -0.39 -3.87 -10.26
CA ALA A 123 -0.57 -3.60 -11.68
C ALA A 123 -1.96 -4.03 -12.15
N LEU A 124 -2.56 -3.25 -13.06
CA LEU A 124 -3.83 -3.53 -13.72
C LEU A 124 -3.60 -3.72 -15.22
N PHE A 125 -3.86 -4.91 -15.74
CA PHE A 125 -3.83 -5.21 -17.17
C PHE A 125 -5.24 -5.45 -17.68
N CYS A 126 -5.71 -4.61 -18.61
CA CYS A 126 -7.05 -4.67 -19.17
C CYS A 126 -7.10 -5.46 -20.48
N PHE A 127 -8.14 -6.26 -20.66
CA PHE A 127 -8.48 -7.03 -21.85
C PHE A 127 -9.85 -6.54 -22.32
N GLU A 128 -9.85 -5.45 -23.11
CA GLU A 128 -11.06 -4.72 -23.47
C GLU A 128 -12.08 -5.59 -24.23
N ALA A 129 -11.59 -6.48 -25.12
CA ALA A 129 -12.43 -7.35 -25.92
C ALA A 129 -13.30 -8.31 -25.07
N GLU A 130 -12.76 -8.77 -23.95
CA GLU A 130 -13.43 -9.66 -23.01
C GLU A 130 -14.04 -8.91 -21.81
N LYS A 131 -13.89 -7.58 -21.75
CA LYS A 131 -14.26 -6.74 -20.60
C LYS A 131 -13.70 -7.25 -19.27
N ALA A 132 -12.53 -7.82 -19.32
CA ALA A 132 -11.85 -8.45 -18.20
C ALA A 132 -10.53 -7.76 -17.91
N CYS A 133 -10.05 -7.87 -16.67
CA CYS A 133 -8.75 -7.36 -16.30
C CYS A 133 -8.02 -8.32 -15.37
N GLU A 134 -6.70 -8.15 -15.27
CA GLU A 134 -5.86 -8.86 -14.32
C GLU A 134 -5.30 -7.88 -13.28
N LEU A 135 -5.53 -8.18 -12.01
CA LEU A 135 -4.78 -7.63 -10.90
C LEU A 135 -3.50 -8.46 -10.74
N ALA A 136 -2.37 -7.88 -11.05
CA ALA A 136 -1.07 -8.52 -10.98
C ALA A 136 -0.13 -7.76 -10.05
N CYS A 137 0.97 -8.42 -9.64
CA CYS A 137 2.07 -7.79 -8.92
C CYS A 137 1.66 -7.04 -7.66
N LEU A 138 0.63 -7.50 -6.95
CA LEU A 138 0.26 -6.90 -5.66
C LEU A 138 1.31 -7.25 -4.62
N ALA A 139 2.02 -6.24 -4.15
CA ALA A 139 3.09 -6.35 -3.18
C ALA A 139 3.00 -5.22 -2.14
N VAL A 140 3.27 -5.55 -0.89
CA VAL A 140 3.41 -4.59 0.22
C VAL A 140 4.68 -4.93 0.98
N HIS A 141 5.51 -3.93 1.23
CA HIS A 141 6.76 -4.08 1.98
C HIS A 141 6.47 -4.68 3.37
N PRO A 142 7.27 -5.67 3.86
CA PRO A 142 7.00 -6.39 5.10
C PRO A 142 6.72 -5.47 6.29
N ASP A 143 7.51 -4.43 6.49
CA ASP A 143 7.38 -3.49 7.62
C ASP A 143 6.10 -2.65 7.55
N TYR A 144 5.43 -2.62 6.40
CA TYR A 144 4.22 -1.82 6.16
C TYR A 144 2.98 -2.67 5.94
N GLN A 145 3.07 -4.00 6.11
CA GLN A 145 1.93 -4.91 6.11
C GLN A 145 1.02 -4.66 7.33
N GLN A 146 -0.20 -5.21 7.30
CA GLN A 146 -1.21 -5.13 8.38
C GLN A 146 -1.81 -3.73 8.65
N HIS A 147 -1.42 -2.70 7.90
CA HIS A 147 -1.95 -1.33 8.03
C HIS A 147 -2.96 -0.97 6.92
N GLY A 148 -3.57 -1.95 6.27
CA GLY A 148 -4.62 -1.73 5.27
C GLY A 148 -4.16 -1.39 3.85
N ARG A 149 -2.86 -1.18 3.59
CA ARG A 149 -2.32 -0.74 2.28
C ARG A 149 -2.64 -1.67 1.12
N GLY A 150 -2.61 -2.99 1.36
CA GLY A 150 -3.04 -3.96 0.35
C GLY A 150 -4.52 -3.82 -0.03
N ASN A 151 -5.38 -3.47 0.93
CA ASN A 151 -6.78 -3.19 0.68
C ASN A 151 -6.96 -1.88 -0.10
N GLU A 152 -6.24 -0.84 0.29
CA GLU A 152 -6.25 0.46 -0.38
C GLU A 152 -5.86 0.33 -1.85
N LEU A 153 -4.74 -0.35 -2.15
CA LEU A 153 -4.33 -0.65 -3.52
C LEU A 153 -5.40 -1.42 -4.28
N MET A 154 -5.93 -2.50 -3.69
CA MET A 154 -6.94 -3.31 -4.36
C MET A 154 -8.21 -2.52 -4.65
N GLN A 155 -8.71 -1.72 -3.70
CA GLN A 155 -9.87 -0.86 -3.91
C GLN A 155 -9.63 0.16 -5.02
N HIS A 156 -8.44 0.74 -5.06
CA HIS A 156 -8.07 1.68 -6.12
C HIS A 156 -8.00 1.01 -7.49
N ILE A 157 -7.39 -0.17 -7.58
CA ILE A 157 -7.32 -0.97 -8.81
C ILE A 157 -8.73 -1.39 -9.28
N GLU A 158 -9.61 -1.81 -8.36
CA GLU A 158 -11.01 -2.10 -8.69
C GLU A 158 -11.75 -0.87 -9.21
N TRP A 159 -11.53 0.29 -8.59
CA TRP A 159 -12.10 1.55 -9.06
C TRP A 159 -11.61 1.90 -10.47
N GLN A 160 -10.29 1.76 -10.74
CA GLN A 160 -9.72 1.97 -12.08
C GLN A 160 -10.33 1.01 -13.11
N ALA A 161 -10.46 -0.27 -12.77
CA ALA A 161 -11.04 -1.28 -13.64
C ALA A 161 -12.51 -0.96 -13.99
N ARG A 162 -13.32 -0.58 -12.99
CA ARG A 162 -14.72 -0.15 -13.23
C ARG A 162 -14.79 1.10 -14.13
N LYS A 163 -13.89 2.07 -13.91
CA LYS A 163 -13.80 3.29 -14.73
C LYS A 163 -13.46 2.97 -16.20
N GLN A 164 -12.75 1.86 -16.45
CA GLN A 164 -12.45 1.34 -17.79
C GLN A 164 -13.49 0.35 -18.29
N HIS A 165 -14.66 0.26 -17.64
CA HIS A 165 -15.78 -0.62 -18.01
C HIS A 165 -15.44 -2.11 -18.01
N MET A 166 -14.50 -2.53 -17.15
CA MET A 166 -14.22 -3.96 -16.93
C MET A 166 -15.31 -4.56 -16.03
N GLU A 167 -15.78 -5.75 -16.42
CA GLU A 167 -16.84 -6.47 -15.70
C GLU A 167 -16.27 -7.56 -14.78
N GLU A 168 -15.10 -8.09 -15.12
CA GLU A 168 -14.46 -9.18 -14.38
C GLU A 168 -12.97 -8.87 -14.11
N MET A 169 -12.53 -9.23 -12.90
CA MET A 169 -11.14 -9.13 -12.49
C MET A 169 -10.59 -10.50 -12.13
N TYR A 170 -9.44 -10.83 -12.70
CA TYR A 170 -8.69 -12.05 -12.41
C TYR A 170 -7.43 -11.73 -11.62
N THR A 171 -6.98 -12.67 -10.81
CA THR A 171 -5.65 -12.65 -10.20
C THR A 171 -5.09 -14.07 -10.14
N LEU A 172 -3.78 -14.18 -10.27
CA LEU A 172 -3.06 -15.45 -10.22
C LEU A 172 -2.14 -15.45 -9.00
N THR A 173 -2.38 -16.37 -8.07
CA THR A 173 -1.61 -16.47 -6.83
C THR A 173 -1.12 -17.88 -6.57
N THR A 174 0.05 -18.01 -5.93
CA THR A 174 0.58 -19.29 -5.42
C THR A 174 0.45 -19.42 -3.90
N GLN A 175 0.26 -18.31 -3.17
CA GLN A 175 0.37 -18.31 -1.71
C GLN A 175 -0.79 -17.61 -0.98
N THR A 176 -1.36 -16.53 -1.53
CA THR A 176 -2.25 -15.62 -0.81
C THR A 176 -3.73 -15.78 -1.15
N MET A 177 -4.17 -17.00 -1.53
CA MET A 177 -5.54 -17.27 -1.96
C MET A 177 -6.60 -16.80 -0.96
N HIS A 178 -6.44 -17.12 0.34
CA HIS A 178 -7.41 -16.73 1.37
C HIS A 178 -7.60 -15.22 1.46
N TRP A 179 -6.53 -14.45 1.35
CA TRP A 179 -6.59 -12.99 1.37
C TRP A 179 -7.48 -12.42 0.27
N PHE A 180 -7.44 -13.02 -0.93
CA PHE A 180 -8.29 -12.62 -2.05
C PHE A 180 -9.74 -13.09 -1.88
N ILE A 181 -9.96 -14.32 -1.36
CA ILE A 181 -11.31 -14.86 -1.10
C ILE A 181 -12.06 -13.96 -0.12
N GLU A 182 -11.41 -13.54 0.97
CA GLU A 182 -11.99 -12.59 1.94
C GLU A 182 -12.40 -11.25 1.30
N ARG A 183 -11.88 -10.94 0.12
CA ARG A 183 -12.17 -9.71 -0.65
C ARG A 183 -13.07 -9.93 -1.85
N GLY A 184 -13.79 -11.05 -1.84
CA GLY A 184 -14.85 -11.35 -2.80
C GLY A 184 -14.38 -12.03 -4.09
N PHE A 185 -13.13 -12.52 -4.13
CA PHE A 185 -12.70 -13.41 -5.20
C PHE A 185 -13.18 -14.85 -4.94
N SER A 186 -13.42 -15.58 -6.00
CA SER A 186 -13.72 -17.02 -6.00
C SER A 186 -12.72 -17.76 -6.86
N GLU A 187 -12.51 -19.05 -6.57
CA GLU A 187 -11.68 -19.89 -7.42
C GLU A 187 -12.30 -19.98 -8.83
N SER A 188 -11.43 -19.99 -9.83
CA SER A 188 -11.74 -20.11 -11.24
C SER A 188 -10.72 -21.03 -11.90
N SER A 189 -10.92 -21.30 -13.19
CA SER A 189 -10.02 -22.17 -13.94
C SER A 189 -9.16 -21.38 -14.93
N PRO A 190 -8.00 -21.91 -15.36
CA PRO A 190 -7.20 -21.28 -16.40
C PRO A 190 -7.95 -21.10 -17.73
N GLU A 191 -8.98 -21.91 -17.96
CA GLU A 191 -9.84 -21.85 -19.15
C GLU A 191 -10.74 -20.60 -19.16
N ASP A 192 -11.02 -20.01 -18.00
CA ASP A 192 -11.83 -18.80 -17.84
C ASP A 192 -11.02 -17.51 -18.04
N LEU A 193 -9.70 -17.61 -18.14
CA LEU A 193 -8.83 -16.44 -18.36
C LEU A 193 -9.06 -15.83 -19.75
N PRO A 194 -8.88 -14.51 -19.91
CA PRO A 194 -8.82 -13.85 -21.21
C PRO A 194 -7.81 -14.54 -22.14
N MET A 195 -8.12 -14.60 -23.44
CA MET A 195 -7.36 -15.38 -24.43
C MET A 195 -5.86 -15.12 -24.38
N LYS A 196 -5.47 -13.84 -24.41
CA LYS A 196 -4.06 -13.45 -24.33
C LYS A 196 -3.37 -13.93 -23.04
N LYS A 197 -4.10 -13.94 -21.92
CA LYS A 197 -3.54 -14.39 -20.63
C LYS A 197 -3.48 -15.90 -20.55
N LYS A 198 -4.45 -16.59 -21.11
CA LYS A 198 -4.49 -18.06 -21.21
C LYS A 198 -3.31 -18.62 -21.96
N GLU A 199 -2.93 -18.01 -23.08
CA GLU A 199 -1.75 -18.39 -23.87
C GLU A 199 -0.44 -18.25 -23.08
N LEU A 200 -0.36 -17.29 -22.15
CA LEU A 200 0.80 -17.04 -21.32
C LEU A 200 0.76 -17.76 -19.97
N TYR A 201 -0.27 -18.58 -19.72
CA TYR A 201 -0.42 -19.26 -18.44
C TYR A 201 0.65 -20.33 -18.25
N ASN A 202 1.40 -20.21 -17.16
CA ASN A 202 2.46 -21.16 -16.82
C ASN A 202 1.93 -22.28 -15.90
N TYR A 203 1.60 -23.42 -16.49
CA TYR A 203 1.13 -24.61 -15.78
C TYR A 203 2.13 -25.17 -14.77
N GLN A 204 3.43 -24.99 -14.98
CA GLN A 204 4.47 -25.47 -14.07
C GLN A 204 4.47 -24.71 -12.74
N ARG A 205 4.08 -23.45 -12.77
CA ARG A 205 4.01 -22.61 -11.58
C ARG A 205 2.84 -22.97 -10.66
N LYS A 206 1.84 -23.69 -11.16
CA LYS A 206 0.62 -24.12 -10.41
C LYS A 206 -0.10 -22.95 -9.70
N SER A 207 -0.10 -21.76 -10.30
CA SER A 207 -0.85 -20.64 -9.76
C SER A 207 -2.34 -20.95 -9.75
N LYS A 208 -3.00 -20.62 -8.64
CA LYS A 208 -4.47 -20.62 -8.58
C LYS A 208 -4.99 -19.41 -9.34
N VAL A 209 -6.00 -19.63 -10.14
CA VAL A 209 -6.74 -18.56 -10.81
C VAL A 209 -7.91 -18.18 -9.92
N LEU A 210 -8.03 -16.91 -9.61
CA LEU A 210 -9.15 -16.36 -8.84
C LEU A 210 -9.85 -15.30 -9.68
N ARG A 211 -11.17 -15.22 -9.56
CA ARG A 211 -12.03 -14.29 -10.29
C ARG A 211 -12.94 -13.52 -9.35
N LYS A 212 -13.17 -12.25 -9.67
CA LYS A 212 -14.14 -11.38 -9.00
C LYS A 212 -14.96 -10.61 -10.04
N ARG A 213 -16.28 -10.55 -9.87
CA ARG A 213 -17.13 -9.64 -10.65
C ARG A 213 -17.04 -8.24 -10.08
N LEU A 214 -16.92 -7.25 -10.95
CA LEU A 214 -16.70 -5.87 -10.58
C LEU A 214 -18.01 -5.07 -10.44
N GLY A 215 -19.14 -5.63 -10.76
CA GLY A 215 -20.51 -5.09 -10.58
C GLY A 215 -20.65 -3.58 -10.49
#